data_9857204b33122443b4373b44cf0af874
#
_entry.id   9857204b33122443b4373b44cf0af874
#
_cell.length_a   1.000
_cell.length_b   1.000
_cell.length_c   1.000
_cell.angle_alpha   90.00
_cell.angle_beta   90.00
_cell.angle_gamma   90.00
#
_symmetry.space_group_name_H-M   'P 1'
#
loop_
_entity.id
_entity.type
_entity.pdbx_description
1 polymer ?
#
loop_
_entity_poly.entity_id
_entity_poly.type
_entity_poly.pdbx_seq_one_letter_code
_entity_poly.pdbx_strand_id
1 'polypeptide(L)' 'MSAPNPQAGLEVTTRRTITATTESPDGMTLDELAGLLRRAMAAGMDPRTPLRVRARRNGAVVSASVEGVATGA' A
#
# COMPACT_ATOMS: atom_id res chain seq x y z
N MET A 1 -20.11 14.42 29.46
CA MET A 1 -18.72 14.39 29.36
C MET A 1 -18.29 13.57 28.18
N SER A 2 -17.30 13.97 27.63
CA SER A 2 -16.85 13.19 26.54
C SER A 2 -16.28 11.88 27.04
N ALA A 3 -16.45 10.91 26.26
CA ALA A 3 -15.86 9.65 26.56
C ALA A 3 -14.37 9.83 26.74
N PRO A 4 -13.81 9.16 27.69
CA PRO A 4 -12.38 9.15 27.79
C PRO A 4 -11.83 8.66 26.49
N ASN A 5 -10.67 9.14 26.19
CA ASN A 5 -10.02 8.72 24.98
C ASN A 5 -9.60 7.25 25.11
N PRO A 6 -10.33 6.34 24.47
CA PRO A 6 -9.98 4.94 24.59
C PRO A 6 -8.71 4.60 23.85
N GLN A 7 -8.22 5.53 23.06
CA GLN A 7 -6.98 5.29 22.35
C GLN A 7 -5.76 5.51 23.20
N ALA A 8 -5.94 6.04 24.37
CA ALA A 8 -4.78 6.21 25.25
C ALA A 8 -4.16 4.84 25.46
N GLY A 9 -2.93 4.69 25.07
CA GLY A 9 -2.23 3.45 25.19
C GLY A 9 -2.59 2.39 24.16
N LEU A 10 -3.48 2.71 23.26
CA LEU A 10 -3.85 1.77 22.23
C LEU A 10 -3.08 2.03 20.94
N GLU A 11 -3.04 1.03 20.10
CA GLU A 11 -2.43 1.21 18.80
C GLU A 11 -3.25 2.17 17.96
N VAL A 12 -2.57 2.89 17.11
CA VAL A 12 -3.20 3.77 16.15
C VAL A 12 -3.25 3.05 14.82
N THR A 13 -4.43 2.93 14.26
CA THR A 13 -4.58 2.33 12.94
C THR A 13 -4.99 3.42 11.98
N THR A 14 -4.35 3.42 10.82
CA THR A 14 -4.61 4.42 9.80
C THR A 14 -4.77 3.71 8.47
N ARG A 15 -5.80 4.10 7.73
CA ARG A 15 -5.95 3.58 6.40
C ARG A 15 -4.99 4.31 5.48
N ARG A 16 -4.24 3.56 4.73
CA ARG A 16 -3.25 4.10 3.81
C ARG A 16 -3.40 3.52 2.44
N THR A 17 -3.06 4.33 1.45
CA THR A 17 -2.96 3.89 0.06
C THR A 17 -1.55 4.21 -0.40
N ILE A 18 -0.87 3.20 -0.91
CA ILE A 18 0.46 3.37 -1.47
C ILE A 18 0.36 2.96 -2.92
N THR A 19 0.76 3.84 -3.81
CA THR A 19 0.64 3.61 -5.25
C THR A 19 1.98 3.82 -5.92
N ALA A 20 2.28 2.93 -6.85
CA ALA A 20 3.43 3.08 -7.73
C ALA A 20 2.93 3.09 -9.16
N THR A 21 3.47 3.99 -9.95
CA THR A 21 3.15 4.07 -11.37
C THR A 21 4.44 4.01 -12.16
N THR A 22 4.33 3.61 -13.41
CA THR A 22 5.49 3.59 -14.29
C THR A 22 5.17 4.30 -15.58
N GLU A 23 6.17 4.96 -16.14
CA GLU A 23 6.06 5.55 -17.46
C GLU A 23 6.73 4.69 -18.52
N SER A 24 7.28 3.56 -18.11
CA SER A 24 7.94 2.66 -19.04
C SER A 24 6.93 2.09 -20.04
N PRO A 25 7.24 2.11 -21.34
CA PRO A 25 6.33 1.53 -22.32
C PRO A 25 6.18 0.03 -22.17
N ASP A 26 7.14 -0.62 -21.54
CA ASP A 26 7.08 -2.06 -21.31
C ASP A 26 6.37 -2.44 -20.04
N GLY A 27 5.96 -1.44 -19.26
CA GLY A 27 5.27 -1.68 -18.00
C GLY A 27 6.18 -1.63 -16.81
N MET A 28 5.58 -1.89 -15.66
CA MET A 28 6.29 -1.82 -14.39
C MET A 28 7.32 -2.93 -14.28
N THR A 29 8.51 -2.57 -13.81
CA THR A 29 9.58 -3.56 -13.60
C THR A 29 9.43 -4.23 -12.26
N LEU A 30 10.14 -5.35 -12.11
CA LEU A 30 10.18 -6.04 -10.82
C LEU A 30 10.76 -5.12 -9.74
N ASP A 31 11.73 -4.31 -10.11
CA ASP A 31 12.35 -3.39 -9.17
C ASP A 31 11.37 -2.35 -8.66
N GLU A 32 10.57 -1.80 -9.59
CA GLU A 32 9.55 -0.82 -9.22
C GLU A 32 8.50 -1.45 -8.30
N LEU A 33 8.06 -2.65 -8.63
CA LEU A 33 7.09 -3.36 -7.80
C LEU A 33 7.68 -3.70 -6.43
N ALA A 34 8.91 -4.14 -6.40
CA ALA A 34 9.57 -4.44 -5.13
C ALA A 34 9.66 -3.20 -4.24
N GLY A 35 9.87 -2.04 -4.83
CA GLY A 35 9.88 -0.79 -4.09
C GLY A 35 8.53 -0.50 -3.44
N LEU A 36 7.44 -0.74 -4.17
CA LEU A 36 6.10 -0.58 -3.63
C LEU A 36 5.89 -1.52 -2.46
N LEU A 37 6.27 -2.77 -2.62
CA LEU A 37 6.08 -3.77 -1.57
C LEU A 37 6.88 -3.44 -0.32
N ARG A 38 8.11 -2.97 -0.50
CA ARG A 38 8.92 -2.56 0.64
C ARG A 38 8.30 -1.41 1.40
N ARG A 39 7.72 -0.45 0.68
CA ARG A 39 7.06 0.68 1.33
C ARG A 39 5.83 0.24 2.10
N ALA A 40 5.05 -0.66 1.53
CA ALA A 40 3.86 -1.16 2.19
C ALA A 40 4.23 -1.91 3.47
N MET A 41 5.24 -2.74 3.41
CA MET A 41 5.67 -3.49 4.59
C MET A 41 6.26 -2.55 5.64
N ALA A 42 7.02 -1.56 5.21
CA ALA A 42 7.59 -0.59 6.14
C ALA A 42 6.52 0.26 6.81
N ALA A 43 5.39 0.45 6.13
CA ALA A 43 4.26 1.18 6.70
C ALA A 43 3.43 0.33 7.66
N GLY A 44 3.78 -0.92 7.84
CA GLY A 44 3.06 -1.81 8.75
C GLY A 44 1.81 -2.42 8.18
N MET A 45 1.69 -2.47 6.87
CA MET A 45 0.55 -3.12 6.26
C MET A 45 0.65 -4.63 6.39
N ASP A 46 -0.51 -5.27 6.53
CA ASP A 46 -0.57 -6.71 6.59
C ASP A 46 -0.07 -7.28 5.27
N PRO A 47 0.88 -8.23 5.29
CA PRO A 47 1.36 -8.83 4.06
C PRO A 47 0.29 -9.56 3.26
N ARG A 48 -0.86 -9.83 3.86
CA ARG A 48 -1.98 -10.45 3.14
C ARG A 48 -2.90 -9.43 2.49
N THR A 49 -2.58 -8.14 2.58
CA THR A 49 -3.37 -7.10 1.93
C THR A 49 -3.33 -7.30 0.43
N PRO A 50 -4.49 -7.33 -0.24
CA PRO A 50 -4.49 -7.54 -1.69
C PRO A 50 -3.86 -6.38 -2.45
N LEU A 51 -3.18 -6.72 -3.51
CA LEU A 51 -2.57 -5.76 -4.40
C LEU A 51 -3.52 -5.50 -5.57
N ARG A 52 -3.68 -4.24 -5.94
CA ARG A 52 -4.48 -3.86 -7.10
C ARG A 52 -3.56 -3.37 -8.20
N VAL A 53 -3.83 -3.79 -9.40
CA VAL A 53 -2.99 -3.38 -10.53
C VAL A 53 -3.86 -2.89 -11.67
N ARG A 54 -3.31 -1.98 -12.45
CA ARG A 54 -3.86 -1.58 -13.73
C ARG A 54 -2.91 -2.05 -14.80
N ALA A 55 -3.47 -2.67 -15.83
CA ALA A 55 -2.66 -3.19 -16.91
C ALA A 55 -3.21 -2.71 -18.23
N ARG A 56 -2.32 -2.62 -19.21
CA ARG A 56 -2.69 -2.35 -20.58
C ARG A 56 -3.22 -3.63 -21.20
N ARG A 57 -3.77 -3.49 -22.41
CA ARG A 57 -4.29 -4.64 -23.14
C ARG A 57 -3.26 -5.73 -23.35
N ASN A 58 -2.01 -5.34 -23.50
CA ASN A 58 -0.93 -6.31 -23.69
C ASN A 58 -0.46 -6.96 -22.40
N GLY A 59 -1.10 -6.62 -21.26
CA GLY A 59 -0.74 -7.18 -19.99
C GLY A 59 0.30 -6.40 -19.21
N ALA A 60 0.88 -5.37 -19.81
CA ALA A 60 1.89 -4.58 -19.12
C ALA A 60 1.25 -3.79 -17.97
N VAL A 61 1.80 -3.93 -16.79
CA VAL A 61 1.29 -3.24 -15.61
C VAL A 61 1.74 -1.78 -15.64
N VAL A 62 0.80 -0.86 -15.55
CA VAL A 62 1.11 0.56 -15.54
C VAL A 62 1.03 1.17 -14.16
N SER A 63 0.28 0.56 -13.26
CA SER A 63 0.28 1.01 -11.87
C SER A 63 -0.08 -0.14 -10.96
N ALA A 64 0.38 -0.04 -9.74
CA ALA A 64 0.04 -0.99 -8.70
C ALA A 64 -0.23 -0.21 -7.42
N SER A 65 -1.21 -0.64 -6.65
CA SER A 65 -1.51 0.04 -5.41
C SER A 65 -1.92 -0.96 -4.34
N VAL A 66 -1.66 -0.56 -3.12
CA VAL A 66 -2.05 -1.30 -1.93
C VAL A 66 -2.82 -0.34 -1.05
N GLU A 67 -4.02 -0.73 -0.68
CA GLU A 67 -4.81 0.05 0.25
C GLU A 67 -5.17 -0.84 1.42
N GLY A 68 -4.90 -0.37 2.61
CA GLY A 68 -5.19 -1.15 3.78
C GLY A 68 -4.95 -0.38 5.05
N VAL A 69 -5.15 -1.07 6.16
CA VAL A 69 -4.92 -0.50 7.47
C VAL A 69 -3.46 -0.75 7.85
N ALA A 70 -2.78 0.33 8.19
CA ALA A 70 -1.42 0.24 8.69
C ALA A 70 -1.46 0.47 10.19
N THR A 71 -0.74 -0.35 10.93
CA THR A 71 -0.65 -0.20 12.37
C THR A 71 0.54 0.67 12.69
N GLY A 72 0.25 1.80 13.32
CA GLY A 72 1.30 2.70 13.75
C GLY A 72 1.99 2.18 14.99
N ALA A 73 3.28 2.31 15.01
CA ALA A 73 4.04 1.91 16.17
C ALA A 73 4.36 3.10 17.04
#